data_222683de742060b0441850f45c45cc9a
#
_entry.id   222683de742060b0441850f45c45cc9a
#
_cell.length_a   1.000
_cell.length_b   1.000
_cell.length_c   1.000
_cell.angle_alpha   90.00
_cell.angle_beta   90.00
_cell.angle_gamma   90.00
#
_symmetry.space_group_name_H-M   'P 1'
#
loop_
_entity.id
_entity.type
_entity.pdbx_description
1 polymer ?
#
loop_
_entity_poly.entity_id
_entity_poly.type
_entity_poly.pdbx_seq_one_letter_code
_entity_poly.pdbx_strand_id
1 'polypeptide(L)'
;MPDDSLIAELRRTLGRLDSALGQISEGLVLVNAIGQVLWSNASFDALVGKTRLEILGVDLHSLLPLNIVEEPILSIEQTRGGLLKTGFVTAILSEEPVHALEIEWRPVVTEVPNPLMFSFRDVSARISFDELQQKSQQIEEKWLKTNQMYLDLQSKQLALAAKVMKCPVTGLPNRRGLRARMGAALRQLRRKAGSVTLLFCDLNRFKEVNDVYGHQVGDELLIEVGKRLQSILRPDDVLARLGGDEFVVLSHDIPTPMAAMQVAERLQAALSVPWAVQDYLITPSMSVGIASTDDPDVSVDELLRRADLAMYAAKGNAERSITIFDHVIDEQVKRGILIKRQLQDAIDSDLLRVDFQPIVNLQSRQSVGFEALTRIRDYEGGWISPVDFIPVAESVGLIDPMWDLVLRRCFAILHVIGHPSEDLVISINASPLQICRAGLAARVMALAEKAQVDLSSLAVEVTESVLIDRPQEAMRELQSLRAAGCRVYLDDFGTGYSSMAWLAQLPIDAIKIDRSFTAGLLIDPRRSLVVASMIRLSRDLGLDVIAEGVEQEGQARALLEMGCCKAQGFLFGRPAPFPNSVEASSL
;
A
#
# COMPACT_ATOMS: atom_id res chain seq x y z
N MET A 1 -36.75 -8.32 54.41
CA MET A 1 -37.96 -9.09 54.16
C MET A 1 -38.88 -8.21 53.37
N PRO A 2 -39.27 -8.53 52.13
CA PRO A 2 -40.33 -7.78 51.48
C PRO A 2 -41.61 -7.97 52.30
N ASP A 3 -42.29 -6.88 52.48
CA ASP A 3 -43.48 -6.75 53.33
C ASP A 3 -44.57 -7.69 52.81
N ASP A 4 -44.91 -8.73 53.59
CA ASP A 4 -46.00 -9.71 53.28
C ASP A 4 -47.34 -9.02 52.98
N SER A 5 -47.53 -7.82 53.50
CA SER A 5 -48.64 -6.92 53.22
C SER A 5 -48.69 -6.46 51.77
N LEU A 6 -47.53 -6.04 51.21
CA LEU A 6 -47.42 -5.55 49.82
C LEU A 6 -47.65 -6.70 48.81
N ILE A 7 -47.13 -7.89 49.11
CA ILE A 7 -47.35 -9.09 48.30
C ILE A 7 -48.84 -9.53 48.32
N ALA A 8 -49.45 -9.42 49.46
CA ALA A 8 -50.90 -9.74 49.59
C ALA A 8 -51.79 -8.73 48.86
N GLU A 9 -51.39 -7.43 48.86
CA GLU A 9 -52.12 -6.38 48.16
C GLU A 9 -51.90 -6.47 46.61
N LEU A 10 -50.70 -6.77 46.15
CA LEU A 10 -50.40 -7.08 44.75
C LEU A 10 -51.19 -8.28 44.24
N ARG A 11 -51.26 -9.36 45.01
CA ARG A 11 -52.07 -10.56 44.66
C ARG A 11 -53.56 -10.23 44.54
N ARG A 12 -54.15 -9.43 45.50
CA ARG A 12 -55.53 -8.97 45.40
C ARG A 12 -55.81 -8.10 44.21
N THR A 13 -54.89 -7.18 43.89
CA THR A 13 -55.00 -6.25 42.74
C THR A 13 -54.93 -7.02 41.42
N LEU A 14 -53.97 -7.96 41.29
CA LEU A 14 -53.87 -8.84 40.13
C LEU A 14 -55.11 -9.74 39.97
N GLY A 15 -55.61 -10.31 41.05
CA GLY A 15 -56.86 -11.13 41.01
C GLY A 15 -58.09 -10.33 40.60
N ARG A 16 -58.17 -9.03 41.00
CA ARG A 16 -59.29 -8.15 40.58
C ARG A 16 -59.14 -7.77 39.08
N LEU A 17 -57.93 -7.50 38.59
CA LEU A 17 -57.68 -7.24 37.18
C LEU A 17 -57.97 -8.48 36.33
N ASP A 18 -57.52 -9.61 36.74
CA ASP A 18 -57.83 -10.89 36.07
C ASP A 18 -59.33 -11.20 36.01
N SER A 19 -60.06 -10.97 37.10
CA SER A 19 -61.50 -11.09 37.14
C SER A 19 -62.26 -10.08 36.26
N ALA A 20 -61.77 -8.84 36.20
CA ALA A 20 -62.35 -7.80 35.34
C ALA A 20 -62.08 -8.07 33.83
N LEU A 21 -60.89 -8.53 33.50
CA LEU A 21 -60.53 -8.91 32.13
C LEU A 21 -61.22 -10.22 31.71
N GLY A 22 -61.56 -11.10 32.65
CA GLY A 22 -62.36 -12.31 32.41
C GLY A 22 -63.80 -12.04 32.09
N GLN A 23 -64.38 -10.87 32.42
CA GLN A 23 -65.76 -10.46 32.06
C GLN A 23 -65.87 -9.84 30.65
N ILE A 24 -64.71 -9.57 29.97
CA ILE A 24 -64.70 -9.09 28.60
C ILE A 24 -65.07 -10.26 27.69
N SER A 25 -66.08 -10.06 26.83
CA SER A 25 -66.51 -11.06 25.84
C SER A 25 -65.49 -11.35 24.73
N GLU A 26 -64.55 -10.51 24.57
CA GLU A 26 -63.44 -10.69 23.61
C GLU A 26 -62.33 -11.55 24.21
N GLY A 27 -61.79 -12.49 23.44
CA GLY A 27 -60.61 -13.25 23.84
C GLY A 27 -59.36 -12.35 23.82
N LEU A 28 -58.70 -12.21 24.97
CA LEU A 28 -57.49 -11.43 25.10
C LEU A 28 -56.29 -12.35 25.37
N VAL A 29 -55.19 -12.17 24.66
CA VAL A 29 -53.94 -12.90 24.86
C VAL A 29 -52.73 -12.00 24.74
N LEU A 30 -51.77 -12.17 25.63
CA LEU A 30 -50.46 -11.51 25.61
C LEU A 30 -49.42 -12.52 25.17
N VAL A 31 -48.61 -12.18 24.20
CA VAL A 31 -47.52 -13.03 23.71
C VAL A 31 -46.16 -12.32 23.81
N ASN A 32 -45.09 -13.11 23.96
CA ASN A 32 -43.72 -12.56 23.88
C ASN A 32 -43.28 -12.33 22.42
N ALA A 33 -42.07 -11.82 22.25
CA ALA A 33 -41.50 -11.49 20.93
C ALA A 33 -41.33 -12.72 20.00
N ILE A 34 -41.40 -13.94 20.52
CA ILE A 34 -41.31 -15.20 19.75
C ILE A 34 -42.65 -15.90 19.57
N GLY A 35 -43.77 -15.22 19.90
CA GLY A 35 -45.12 -15.74 19.70
C GLY A 35 -45.69 -16.63 20.82
N GLN A 36 -44.98 -16.85 21.92
CA GLN A 36 -45.46 -17.69 23.03
C GLN A 36 -46.38 -16.92 23.96
N VAL A 37 -47.46 -17.55 24.37
CA VAL A 37 -48.48 -16.97 25.27
C VAL A 37 -47.90 -16.75 26.67
N LEU A 38 -47.96 -15.51 27.12
CA LEU A 38 -47.60 -15.07 28.46
C LEU A 38 -48.79 -14.98 29.40
N TRP A 39 -49.96 -14.64 28.87
CA TRP A 39 -51.19 -14.49 29.62
C TRP A 39 -52.41 -14.58 28.68
N SER A 40 -53.54 -15.08 29.16
CA SER A 40 -54.83 -15.12 28.46
C SER A 40 -55.99 -14.80 29.41
N ASN A 41 -57.13 -14.32 28.89
CA ASN A 41 -58.36 -14.21 29.69
C ASN A 41 -59.27 -15.43 29.47
N ALA A 42 -60.30 -15.55 30.31
CA ALA A 42 -61.26 -16.69 30.28
C ALA A 42 -61.99 -16.83 28.93
N SER A 43 -62.25 -15.71 28.22
CA SER A 43 -62.87 -15.71 26.88
C SER A 43 -61.97 -16.31 25.82
N PHE A 44 -60.67 -16.03 25.88
CA PHE A 44 -59.67 -16.66 25.00
C PHE A 44 -59.50 -18.15 25.33
N ASP A 45 -59.43 -18.49 26.63
CA ASP A 45 -59.29 -19.87 27.05
C ASP A 45 -60.51 -20.71 26.55
N ALA A 46 -61.71 -20.13 26.60
CA ALA A 46 -62.93 -20.74 26.05
C ALA A 46 -62.95 -20.85 24.52
N LEU A 47 -62.42 -19.85 23.84
CA LEU A 47 -62.27 -19.85 22.37
C LEU A 47 -61.33 -20.97 21.88
N VAL A 48 -60.27 -21.23 22.62
CA VAL A 48 -59.27 -22.28 22.29
C VAL A 48 -59.72 -23.66 22.86
N GLY A 49 -60.68 -23.70 23.75
CA GLY A 49 -61.12 -24.93 24.37
C GLY A 49 -60.11 -25.59 25.33
N LYS A 50 -59.16 -24.81 25.86
CA LYS A 50 -58.08 -25.27 26.73
C LYS A 50 -58.02 -24.44 28.00
N THR A 51 -57.49 -25.03 29.07
CA THR A 51 -57.28 -24.31 30.32
C THR A 51 -56.06 -23.36 30.19
N ARG A 52 -56.05 -22.30 31.00
CA ARG A 52 -54.93 -21.33 31.00
C ARG A 52 -53.58 -22.00 31.20
N LEU A 53 -53.47 -23.04 32.02
CA LEU A 53 -52.23 -23.77 32.27
C LEU A 53 -51.71 -24.52 31.02
N GLU A 54 -52.64 -24.99 30.18
CA GLU A 54 -52.32 -25.66 28.92
C GLU A 54 -51.93 -24.67 27.78
N ILE A 55 -52.29 -23.41 27.95
CA ILE A 55 -52.07 -22.35 26.97
C ILE A 55 -50.74 -21.61 27.23
N LEU A 56 -50.34 -21.40 28.49
CA LEU A 56 -49.15 -20.66 28.86
C LEU A 56 -47.87 -21.29 28.31
N GLY A 57 -47.04 -20.47 27.65
CA GLY A 57 -45.77 -20.89 27.02
C GLY A 57 -45.91 -21.56 25.65
N VAL A 58 -47.15 -21.82 25.21
CA VAL A 58 -47.40 -22.41 23.88
C VAL A 58 -47.42 -21.33 22.82
N ASP A 59 -47.00 -21.67 21.61
CA ASP A 59 -47.05 -20.77 20.47
C ASP A 59 -48.49 -20.46 20.06
N LEU A 60 -48.83 -19.17 19.91
CA LEU A 60 -50.18 -18.72 19.62
C LEU A 60 -50.74 -19.34 18.32
N HIS A 61 -49.90 -19.46 17.30
CA HIS A 61 -50.31 -20.03 16.01
C HIS A 61 -50.66 -21.52 16.11
N SER A 62 -50.02 -22.24 17.02
CA SER A 62 -50.34 -23.65 17.27
C SER A 62 -51.63 -23.85 18.07
N LEU A 63 -52.09 -22.82 18.80
CA LEU A 63 -53.34 -22.84 19.56
C LEU A 63 -54.56 -22.51 18.70
N LEU A 64 -54.38 -21.65 17.71
CA LEU A 64 -55.43 -21.16 16.80
C LEU A 64 -54.93 -21.27 15.36
N PRO A 65 -55.26 -22.35 14.64
CA PRO A 65 -54.97 -22.47 13.21
C PRO A 65 -55.88 -21.53 12.40
N LEU A 66 -55.47 -20.28 12.25
CA LEU A 66 -56.23 -19.22 11.63
C LEU A 66 -55.92 -19.11 10.13
N ASN A 67 -56.94 -19.08 9.28
CA ASN A 67 -56.85 -18.69 7.89
C ASN A 67 -57.23 -17.21 7.75
N ILE A 68 -56.27 -16.37 7.35
CA ILE A 68 -56.46 -14.94 7.13
C ILE A 68 -57.34 -14.72 5.91
N VAL A 69 -58.39 -13.93 6.04
CA VAL A 69 -59.41 -13.71 5.01
C VAL A 69 -59.30 -12.32 4.37
N GLU A 70 -58.77 -11.36 5.10
CA GLU A 70 -58.60 -9.97 4.63
C GLU A 70 -57.14 -9.52 4.82
N GLU A 71 -56.69 -8.59 3.96
CA GLU A 71 -55.35 -8.02 4.16
C GLU A 71 -55.29 -7.29 5.51
N PRO A 72 -54.24 -7.51 6.30
CA PRO A 72 -54.08 -6.83 7.58
C PRO A 72 -54.07 -5.31 7.41
N ILE A 73 -54.97 -4.63 8.07
CA ILE A 73 -54.93 -3.15 8.13
C ILE A 73 -53.92 -2.78 9.20
N LEU A 74 -52.81 -2.18 8.75
CA LEU A 74 -51.73 -1.70 9.61
C LEU A 74 -51.90 -0.22 9.88
N SER A 75 -51.94 0.18 11.13
CA SER A 75 -51.87 1.58 11.53
C SER A 75 -50.62 1.82 12.39
N ILE A 76 -50.09 3.04 12.32
CA ILE A 76 -48.90 3.46 13.07
C ILE A 76 -49.37 4.54 14.06
N GLU A 77 -49.32 4.22 15.34
CA GLU A 77 -49.62 5.18 16.40
C GLU A 77 -48.33 5.74 17.00
N GLN A 78 -48.26 7.07 17.16
CA GLN A 78 -47.14 7.75 17.80
C GLN A 78 -47.38 7.81 19.31
N THR A 79 -46.50 7.16 20.08
CA THR A 79 -46.56 7.15 21.55
C THR A 79 -45.34 7.84 22.14
N ARG A 80 -45.32 8.13 23.44
CA ARG A 80 -44.17 8.73 24.16
C ARG A 80 -42.89 7.90 24.09
N GLY A 81 -42.96 6.63 23.67
CA GLY A 81 -41.85 5.68 23.57
C GLY A 81 -41.43 5.35 22.13
N GLY A 82 -42.07 5.94 21.09
CA GLY A 82 -41.77 5.69 19.67
C GLY A 82 -42.99 5.37 18.81
N LEU A 83 -42.77 4.93 17.58
CA LEU A 83 -43.81 4.51 16.64
C LEU A 83 -44.18 3.06 16.90
N LEU A 84 -45.45 2.81 17.27
CA LEU A 84 -45.98 1.46 17.47
C LEU A 84 -46.83 1.04 16.28
N LYS A 85 -46.62 -0.18 15.78
CA LYS A 85 -47.44 -0.78 14.71
C LYS A 85 -48.56 -1.57 15.35
N THR A 86 -49.78 -1.15 15.11
CA THR A 86 -51.01 -1.90 15.46
C THR A 86 -51.58 -2.51 14.20
N GLY A 87 -52.30 -3.59 14.31
CA GLY A 87 -52.91 -4.23 13.16
C GLY A 87 -54.27 -4.81 13.46
N PHE A 88 -55.07 -4.96 12.43
CA PHE A 88 -56.38 -5.54 12.43
C PHE A 88 -56.51 -6.50 11.25
N VAL A 89 -57.10 -7.67 11.47
CA VAL A 89 -57.33 -8.66 10.41
C VAL A 89 -58.58 -9.49 10.72
N THR A 90 -59.27 -9.90 9.65
CA THR A 90 -60.33 -10.91 9.76
C THR A 90 -59.77 -12.27 9.38
N ALA A 91 -60.02 -13.27 10.19
CA ALA A 91 -59.54 -14.64 9.99
C ALA A 91 -60.65 -15.68 10.26
N ILE A 92 -60.50 -16.85 9.69
CA ILE A 92 -61.37 -17.99 9.95
C ILE A 92 -60.64 -19.00 10.82
N LEU A 93 -61.29 -19.46 11.91
CA LEU A 93 -60.84 -20.64 12.64
C LEU A 93 -61.29 -21.90 11.89
N SER A 94 -60.33 -22.77 11.57
CA SER A 94 -60.56 -23.93 10.68
C SER A 94 -61.21 -25.14 11.37
N GLU A 95 -61.54 -25.04 12.67
CA GLU A 95 -62.19 -26.12 13.43
C GLU A 95 -63.70 -25.97 13.42
N GLU A 96 -64.43 -27.09 13.42
CA GLU A 96 -65.92 -27.07 13.53
C GLU A 96 -66.39 -26.86 14.97
N PRO A 97 -67.30 -25.92 15.25
CA PRO A 97 -67.95 -25.00 14.30
C PRO A 97 -67.00 -23.89 13.81
N VAL A 98 -67.11 -23.54 12.53
CA VAL A 98 -66.28 -22.50 11.90
C VAL A 98 -66.62 -21.12 12.47
N HIS A 99 -65.63 -20.47 13.03
CA HIS A 99 -65.76 -19.11 13.55
C HIS A 99 -65.01 -18.11 12.70
N ALA A 100 -65.66 -16.99 12.35
CA ALA A 100 -65.00 -15.84 11.80
C ALA A 100 -64.59 -14.89 12.93
N LEU A 101 -63.29 -14.56 12.99
CA LEU A 101 -62.74 -13.76 14.07
C LEU A 101 -62.16 -12.43 13.51
N GLU A 102 -62.51 -11.34 14.13
CA GLU A 102 -61.77 -10.10 14.03
C GLU A 102 -60.63 -10.13 15.04
N ILE A 103 -59.43 -9.94 14.59
CA ILE A 103 -58.21 -9.99 15.39
C ILE A 103 -57.54 -8.63 15.34
N GLU A 104 -57.41 -7.99 16.48
CA GLU A 104 -56.67 -6.76 16.65
C GLU A 104 -55.44 -7.05 17.50
N TRP A 105 -54.28 -6.48 17.14
CA TRP A 105 -53.08 -6.58 17.96
C TRP A 105 -52.44 -5.21 18.21
N ARG A 106 -51.90 -5.06 19.43
CA ARG A 106 -51.18 -3.84 19.86
C ARG A 106 -49.94 -4.23 20.65
N PRO A 107 -48.79 -3.57 20.42
CA PRO A 107 -47.65 -3.76 21.29
C PRO A 107 -47.89 -3.14 22.67
N VAL A 108 -47.48 -3.86 23.70
CA VAL A 108 -47.55 -3.39 25.09
C VAL A 108 -46.19 -2.83 25.48
N VAL A 109 -46.14 -1.55 25.87
CA VAL A 109 -44.89 -0.88 26.26
C VAL A 109 -44.50 -1.36 27.64
N THR A 110 -43.42 -2.14 27.73
CA THR A 110 -42.82 -2.65 28.97
C THR A 110 -41.29 -2.52 28.92
N GLU A 111 -40.61 -2.71 30.05
CA GLU A 111 -39.15 -2.72 30.16
C GLU A 111 -38.47 -3.96 29.55
N VAL A 112 -39.25 -4.96 29.15
CA VAL A 112 -38.80 -6.22 28.53
C VAL A 112 -39.22 -6.23 27.05
N PRO A 113 -38.49 -6.95 26.12
CA PRO A 113 -38.79 -6.89 24.69
C PRO A 113 -40.26 -7.04 24.38
N ASN A 114 -40.81 -5.99 23.80
CA ASN A 114 -42.23 -5.64 23.57
C ASN A 114 -43.17 -6.84 23.35
N PRO A 115 -43.95 -7.26 24.35
CA PRO A 115 -44.99 -8.25 24.15
C PRO A 115 -46.14 -7.64 23.33
N LEU A 116 -46.85 -8.49 22.58
CA LEU A 116 -48.03 -8.13 21.80
C LEU A 116 -49.29 -8.58 22.52
N MET A 117 -50.26 -7.67 22.62
CA MET A 117 -51.59 -7.99 23.06
C MET A 117 -52.48 -8.23 21.83
N PHE A 118 -53.12 -9.36 21.77
CA PHE A 118 -54.12 -9.69 20.76
C PHE A 118 -55.50 -9.71 21.38
N SER A 119 -56.50 -9.16 20.68
CA SER A 119 -57.91 -9.31 20.98
C SER A 119 -58.60 -10.08 19.85
N PHE A 120 -59.46 -11.00 20.20
CA PHE A 120 -60.21 -11.87 19.29
C PHE A 120 -61.69 -11.66 19.52
N ARG A 121 -62.43 -11.20 18.48
CA ARG A 121 -63.90 -11.02 18.52
C ARG A 121 -64.54 -11.93 17.50
N ASP A 122 -65.54 -12.73 17.95
CA ASP A 122 -66.35 -13.57 17.07
C ASP A 122 -67.34 -12.71 16.26
N VAL A 123 -67.21 -12.77 14.94
CA VAL A 123 -68.03 -12.03 13.98
C VAL A 123 -68.79 -12.97 13.02
N SER A 124 -68.85 -14.26 13.32
CA SER A 124 -69.44 -15.30 12.45
C SER A 124 -70.89 -15.01 12.01
N ALA A 125 -71.62 -14.27 12.82
CA ALA A 125 -73.00 -13.86 12.48
C ALA A 125 -73.11 -12.76 11.41
N ARG A 126 -71.97 -12.13 11.04
CA ARG A 126 -71.93 -10.96 10.13
C ARG A 126 -71.45 -11.28 8.73
N ILE A 127 -70.80 -12.42 8.52
CA ILE A 127 -70.05 -12.69 7.28
C ILE A 127 -70.47 -14.03 6.71
N SER A 128 -70.72 -14.11 5.39
CA SER A 128 -71.04 -15.36 4.71
C SER A 128 -69.77 -16.20 4.50
N PHE A 129 -69.88 -17.50 4.76
CA PHE A 129 -68.74 -18.43 4.70
C PHE A 129 -68.03 -18.45 3.35
N ASP A 130 -68.81 -18.40 2.25
CA ASP A 130 -68.26 -18.46 0.89
C ASP A 130 -67.42 -17.21 0.55
N GLU A 131 -67.82 -16.03 1.02
CA GLU A 131 -67.05 -14.77 0.82
C GLU A 131 -65.74 -14.81 1.59
N LEU A 132 -65.75 -15.34 2.79
CA LEU A 132 -64.57 -15.49 3.63
C LEU A 132 -63.54 -16.44 3.04
N GLN A 133 -64.00 -17.57 2.49
CA GLN A 133 -63.13 -18.57 1.89
C GLN A 133 -62.45 -18.05 0.60
N GLN A 134 -63.17 -17.31 -0.23
CA GLN A 134 -62.65 -16.70 -1.43
C GLN A 134 -61.57 -15.61 -1.11
N LYS A 135 -61.83 -14.80 -0.10
CA LYS A 135 -60.85 -13.79 0.37
C LYS A 135 -59.59 -14.45 0.96
N SER A 136 -59.74 -15.54 1.72
CA SER A 136 -58.61 -16.28 2.28
C SER A 136 -57.68 -16.82 1.20
N GLN A 137 -58.21 -17.41 0.14
CA GLN A 137 -57.41 -17.91 -0.95
C GLN A 137 -56.65 -16.78 -1.70
N GLN A 138 -57.31 -15.64 -1.93
CA GLN A 138 -56.67 -14.49 -2.56
C GLN A 138 -55.50 -13.93 -1.73
N ILE A 139 -55.64 -13.88 -0.43
CA ILE A 139 -54.60 -13.40 0.47
C ILE A 139 -53.40 -14.37 0.50
N GLU A 140 -53.67 -15.68 0.55
CA GLU A 140 -52.64 -16.71 0.51
C GLU A 140 -51.80 -16.65 -0.79
N GLU A 141 -52.47 -16.49 -1.94
CA GLU A 141 -51.76 -16.29 -3.23
C GLU A 141 -50.92 -15.03 -3.25
N LYS A 142 -51.45 -13.91 -2.72
CA LYS A 142 -50.67 -12.64 -2.65
C LYS A 142 -49.48 -12.78 -1.72
N TRP A 143 -49.67 -13.43 -0.58
CA TRP A 143 -48.59 -13.67 0.40
C TRP A 143 -47.47 -14.51 -0.19
N LEU A 144 -47.81 -15.61 -0.90
CA LEU A 144 -46.80 -16.44 -1.59
C LEU A 144 -46.01 -15.65 -2.62
N LYS A 145 -46.68 -14.84 -3.45
CA LYS A 145 -46.04 -13.98 -4.44
C LYS A 145 -45.12 -12.95 -3.79
N THR A 146 -45.58 -12.30 -2.73
CA THR A 146 -44.80 -11.30 -1.99
C THR A 146 -43.58 -11.91 -1.31
N ASN A 147 -43.72 -13.07 -0.70
CA ASN A 147 -42.60 -13.78 -0.08
C ASN A 147 -41.55 -14.24 -1.09
N GLN A 148 -42.00 -14.71 -2.24
CA GLN A 148 -41.08 -15.10 -3.32
C GLN A 148 -40.29 -13.89 -3.89
N MET A 149 -40.97 -12.76 -4.03
CA MET A 149 -40.35 -11.49 -4.45
C MET A 149 -39.36 -10.94 -3.40
N TYR A 150 -39.67 -11.10 -2.11
CA TYR A 150 -38.77 -10.76 -1.01
C TYR A 150 -37.48 -11.60 -1.03
N LEU A 151 -37.61 -12.91 -1.20
CA LEU A 151 -36.46 -13.83 -1.30
C LEU A 151 -35.60 -13.53 -2.54
N ASP A 152 -36.22 -13.23 -3.68
CA ASP A 152 -35.51 -12.84 -4.88
C ASP A 152 -34.78 -11.49 -4.70
N LEU A 153 -35.42 -10.52 -4.05
CA LEU A 153 -34.79 -9.22 -3.74
C LEU A 153 -33.61 -9.39 -2.78
N GLN A 154 -33.77 -10.22 -1.76
CA GLN A 154 -32.70 -10.52 -0.81
C GLN A 154 -31.51 -11.20 -1.48
N SER A 155 -31.78 -12.16 -2.38
CA SER A 155 -30.74 -12.84 -3.16
C SER A 155 -29.99 -11.86 -4.09
N LYS A 156 -30.72 -10.95 -4.74
CA LYS A 156 -30.16 -9.88 -5.59
C LYS A 156 -29.33 -8.89 -4.77
N GLN A 157 -29.79 -8.52 -3.59
CA GLN A 157 -29.01 -7.66 -2.69
C GLN A 157 -27.70 -8.32 -2.25
N LEU A 158 -27.72 -9.61 -1.89
CA LEU A 158 -26.52 -10.36 -1.53
C LEU A 158 -25.55 -10.48 -2.72
N ALA A 159 -26.08 -10.76 -3.91
CA ALA A 159 -25.27 -10.83 -5.14
C ALA A 159 -24.66 -9.47 -5.50
N LEU A 160 -25.40 -8.38 -5.33
CA LEU A 160 -24.91 -7.01 -5.55
C LEU A 160 -23.84 -6.62 -4.53
N ALA A 161 -24.07 -6.93 -3.26
CA ALA A 161 -23.09 -6.71 -2.19
C ALA A 161 -21.80 -7.50 -2.45
N ALA A 162 -21.91 -8.74 -2.93
CA ALA A 162 -20.75 -9.55 -3.30
C ALA A 162 -19.98 -8.94 -4.50
N LYS A 163 -20.69 -8.39 -5.51
CA LYS A 163 -20.05 -7.68 -6.64
C LYS A 163 -19.34 -6.41 -6.21
N VAL A 164 -19.92 -5.63 -5.28
CA VAL A 164 -19.32 -4.41 -4.75
C VAL A 164 -18.03 -4.67 -3.97
N MET A 165 -17.82 -5.89 -3.48
CA MET A 165 -16.62 -6.31 -2.74
C MET A 165 -15.50 -6.89 -3.62
N LYS A 166 -15.70 -6.96 -4.95
CA LYS A 166 -14.73 -7.54 -5.90
C LYS A 166 -14.20 -6.51 -6.88
N CYS A 167 -12.99 -6.76 -7.38
CA CYS A 167 -12.39 -6.02 -8.48
C CYS A 167 -13.03 -6.47 -9.81
N PRO A 168 -13.51 -5.57 -10.67
CA PRO A 168 -14.18 -5.94 -11.92
C PRO A 168 -13.22 -6.60 -12.93
N VAL A 169 -11.93 -6.30 -12.89
CA VAL A 169 -10.92 -6.85 -13.82
C VAL A 169 -10.50 -8.25 -13.40
N THR A 170 -10.06 -8.45 -12.16
CA THR A 170 -9.47 -9.72 -11.70
C THR A 170 -10.44 -10.65 -10.98
N GLY A 171 -11.61 -10.16 -10.57
CA GLY A 171 -12.56 -10.92 -9.73
C GLY A 171 -12.11 -11.12 -8.27
N LEU A 172 -10.91 -10.71 -7.92
CA LEU A 172 -10.37 -10.76 -6.55
C LEU A 172 -11.13 -9.78 -5.63
N PRO A 173 -11.09 -9.95 -4.30
CA PRO A 173 -11.52 -8.93 -3.36
C PRO A 173 -10.90 -7.58 -3.69
N ASN A 174 -11.73 -6.52 -3.68
CA ASN A 174 -11.25 -5.15 -3.80
C ASN A 174 -10.90 -4.56 -2.42
N ARG A 175 -10.56 -3.28 -2.34
CA ARG A 175 -10.24 -2.57 -1.09
C ARG A 175 -11.31 -2.75 -0.01
N ARG A 176 -12.60 -2.71 -0.38
CA ARG A 176 -13.71 -2.95 0.56
C ARG A 176 -13.74 -4.41 1.04
N GLY A 177 -13.58 -5.35 0.11
CA GLY A 177 -13.55 -6.78 0.40
C GLY A 177 -12.37 -7.17 1.30
N LEU A 178 -11.19 -6.58 1.07
CA LEU A 178 -10.02 -6.77 1.93
C LEU A 178 -10.26 -6.22 3.34
N ARG A 179 -10.73 -4.97 3.47
CA ARG A 179 -10.98 -4.33 4.77
C ARG A 179 -11.97 -5.12 5.63
N ALA A 180 -13.01 -5.68 5.03
CA ALA A 180 -13.98 -6.51 5.74
C ALA A 180 -13.32 -7.78 6.32
N ARG A 181 -12.44 -8.44 5.55
CA ARG A 181 -11.70 -9.64 5.97
C ARG A 181 -10.64 -9.32 7.02
N MET A 182 -9.89 -8.24 6.86
CA MET A 182 -8.94 -7.75 7.86
C MET A 182 -9.64 -7.46 9.20
N GLY A 183 -10.78 -6.76 9.16
CA GLY A 183 -11.56 -6.50 10.36
C GLY A 183 -12.04 -7.79 11.03
N ALA A 184 -12.37 -8.84 10.28
CA ALA A 184 -12.70 -10.15 10.83
C ALA A 184 -11.46 -10.82 11.45
N ALA A 185 -10.31 -10.77 10.79
CA ALA A 185 -9.03 -11.30 11.25
C ALA A 185 -8.59 -10.65 12.58
N LEU A 186 -8.59 -9.33 12.65
CA LEU A 186 -8.23 -8.60 13.88
C LEU A 186 -9.20 -8.88 15.04
N ARG A 187 -10.51 -9.04 14.76
CA ARG A 187 -11.47 -9.50 15.79
C ARG A 187 -11.19 -10.92 16.27
N GLN A 188 -10.64 -11.78 15.41
CA GLN A 188 -10.25 -13.15 15.79
C GLN A 188 -9.04 -13.14 16.72
N LEU A 189 -8.07 -12.25 16.54
CA LEU A 189 -6.94 -12.07 17.46
C LEU A 189 -7.37 -11.74 18.89
N ARG A 190 -8.49 -11.04 19.08
CA ARG A 190 -9.06 -10.78 20.42
C ARG A 190 -9.56 -12.04 21.13
N ARG A 191 -9.82 -13.12 20.38
CA ARG A 191 -10.38 -14.38 20.91
C ARG A 191 -9.36 -15.49 21.02
N LYS A 192 -8.35 -15.46 20.17
CA LYS A 192 -7.32 -16.50 20.07
C LYS A 192 -5.97 -15.82 19.77
N ALA A 193 -4.93 -16.18 20.52
CA ALA A 193 -3.58 -15.75 20.24
C ALA A 193 -3.16 -16.17 18.82
N GLY A 194 -2.47 -15.29 18.10
CA GLY A 194 -2.03 -15.50 16.74
C GLY A 194 -1.41 -14.24 16.18
N SER A 195 -1.26 -14.16 14.87
CA SER A 195 -0.80 -12.97 14.18
C SER A 195 -1.59 -12.73 12.89
N VAL A 196 -1.69 -11.47 12.48
CA VAL A 196 -2.19 -11.05 11.18
C VAL A 196 -1.05 -10.39 10.42
N THR A 197 -0.77 -10.91 9.23
CA THR A 197 0.30 -10.40 8.36
C THR A 197 -0.30 -9.92 7.05
N LEU A 198 0.11 -8.73 6.61
CA LEU A 198 -0.16 -8.19 5.30
C LEU A 198 1.13 -8.17 4.47
N LEU A 199 1.02 -8.60 3.22
CA LEU A 199 2.05 -8.38 2.20
C LEU A 199 1.43 -7.43 1.16
N PHE A 200 1.90 -6.20 1.10
CA PHE A 200 1.50 -5.22 0.10
C PHE A 200 2.45 -5.33 -1.09
N CYS A 201 1.91 -5.59 -2.27
CA CYS A 201 2.64 -5.89 -3.48
C CYS A 201 2.28 -4.87 -4.57
N ASP A 202 3.29 -4.31 -5.23
CA ASP A 202 3.15 -3.38 -6.36
C ASP A 202 3.98 -3.89 -7.55
N LEU A 203 3.38 -3.94 -8.74
CA LEU A 203 4.07 -4.39 -9.94
C LEU A 203 5.00 -3.31 -10.47
N ASN A 204 6.27 -3.62 -10.55
CA ASN A 204 7.27 -2.68 -11.05
C ASN A 204 7.04 -2.36 -12.53
N ARG A 205 7.09 -1.06 -12.89
CA ARG A 205 6.98 -0.56 -14.27
C ARG A 205 5.68 -0.96 -15.00
N PHE A 206 4.60 -1.24 -14.27
CA PHE A 206 3.32 -1.61 -14.89
C PHE A 206 2.78 -0.51 -15.82
N LYS A 207 3.05 0.76 -15.50
CA LYS A 207 2.71 1.88 -16.38
C LYS A 207 3.39 1.77 -17.75
N GLU A 208 4.67 1.38 -17.79
CA GLU A 208 5.42 1.19 -19.05
C GLU A 208 4.78 0.08 -19.90
N VAL A 209 4.27 -0.98 -19.27
CA VAL A 209 3.53 -2.04 -19.97
C VAL A 209 2.27 -1.48 -20.63
N ASN A 210 1.49 -0.65 -19.90
CA ASN A 210 0.30 -0.01 -20.47
C ASN A 210 0.65 0.96 -21.61
N ASP A 211 1.70 1.75 -21.44
CA ASP A 211 2.12 2.77 -22.41
C ASP A 211 2.65 2.11 -23.71
N VAL A 212 3.32 0.96 -23.61
CA VAL A 212 3.92 0.26 -24.77
C VAL A 212 2.94 -0.70 -25.44
N TYR A 213 2.18 -1.49 -24.65
CA TYR A 213 1.35 -2.60 -25.17
C TYR A 213 -0.16 -2.33 -25.10
N GLY A 214 -0.56 -1.22 -24.46
CA GLY A 214 -1.96 -0.83 -24.31
C GLY A 214 -2.63 -1.41 -23.05
N HIS A 215 -3.71 -0.76 -22.63
CA HIS A 215 -4.43 -1.11 -21.38
C HIS A 215 -5.06 -2.51 -21.41
N GLN A 216 -5.41 -3.04 -22.57
CA GLN A 216 -5.99 -4.39 -22.68
C GLN A 216 -4.97 -5.46 -22.28
N VAL A 217 -3.72 -5.34 -22.77
CA VAL A 217 -2.61 -6.23 -22.38
C VAL A 217 -2.30 -6.07 -20.90
N GLY A 218 -2.34 -4.84 -20.38
CA GLY A 218 -2.19 -4.58 -18.94
C GLY A 218 -3.26 -5.26 -18.08
N ASP A 219 -4.52 -5.23 -18.49
CA ASP A 219 -5.61 -5.90 -17.78
C ASP A 219 -5.46 -7.43 -17.81
N GLU A 220 -5.07 -8.02 -18.94
CA GLU A 220 -4.79 -9.45 -19.06
C GLU A 220 -3.60 -9.86 -18.19
N LEU A 221 -2.54 -9.05 -18.14
CA LEU A 221 -1.41 -9.25 -17.25
C LEU A 221 -1.85 -9.25 -15.77
N LEU A 222 -2.70 -8.32 -15.35
CA LEU A 222 -3.22 -8.26 -13.98
C LEU A 222 -4.07 -9.48 -13.62
N ILE A 223 -4.86 -10.00 -14.55
CA ILE A 223 -5.64 -11.23 -14.35
C ILE A 223 -4.71 -12.42 -14.13
N GLU A 224 -3.68 -12.52 -14.95
CA GLU A 224 -2.74 -13.65 -14.87
C GLU A 224 -1.86 -13.57 -13.63
N VAL A 225 -1.38 -12.36 -13.26
CA VAL A 225 -0.71 -12.10 -11.97
C VAL A 225 -1.59 -12.59 -10.82
N GLY A 226 -2.86 -12.17 -10.80
CA GLY A 226 -3.80 -12.58 -9.76
C GLY A 226 -3.95 -14.10 -9.64
N LYS A 227 -4.07 -14.82 -10.76
CA LYS A 227 -4.17 -16.29 -10.79
C LYS A 227 -2.90 -16.95 -10.22
N ARG A 228 -1.71 -16.50 -10.65
CA ARG A 228 -0.45 -17.09 -10.18
C ARG A 228 -0.21 -16.83 -8.72
N LEU A 229 -0.39 -15.61 -8.25
CA LEU A 229 -0.26 -15.29 -6.85
C LEU A 229 -1.23 -16.13 -6.00
N GLN A 230 -2.48 -16.29 -6.47
CA GLN A 230 -3.47 -17.11 -5.78
C GLN A 230 -3.10 -18.59 -5.72
N SER A 231 -2.44 -19.14 -6.75
CA SER A 231 -2.04 -20.56 -6.80
C SER A 231 -0.96 -20.94 -5.78
N ILE A 232 -0.22 -19.96 -5.25
CA ILE A 232 0.87 -20.17 -4.28
C ILE A 232 0.39 -20.01 -2.85
N LEU A 233 -0.71 -19.30 -2.66
CA LEU A 233 -1.27 -18.97 -1.36
C LEU A 233 -2.02 -20.17 -0.77
N ARG A 234 -2.10 -20.20 0.56
CA ARG A 234 -2.89 -21.20 1.29
C ARG A 234 -4.38 -20.92 1.11
N PRO A 235 -5.26 -21.92 1.30
CA PRO A 235 -6.72 -21.72 1.19
C PRO A 235 -7.27 -20.63 2.11
N ASP A 236 -6.65 -20.43 3.28
CA ASP A 236 -7.06 -19.42 4.26
C ASP A 236 -6.46 -18.04 4.01
N ASP A 237 -5.45 -17.93 3.13
CA ASP A 237 -4.89 -16.64 2.74
C ASP A 237 -5.85 -15.93 1.78
N VAL A 238 -5.89 -14.61 1.88
CA VAL A 238 -6.72 -13.77 1.03
C VAL A 238 -5.86 -12.91 0.13
N LEU A 239 -5.96 -13.11 -1.16
CA LEU A 239 -5.42 -12.18 -2.15
C LEU A 239 -6.48 -11.16 -2.54
N ALA A 240 -6.13 -9.87 -2.52
CA ALA A 240 -6.98 -8.76 -2.94
C ALA A 240 -6.23 -7.87 -3.94
N ARG A 241 -6.97 -7.15 -4.79
CA ARG A 241 -6.44 -6.08 -5.64
C ARG A 241 -7.08 -4.76 -5.24
N LEU A 242 -6.28 -3.76 -4.88
CA LEU A 242 -6.78 -2.48 -4.36
C LEU A 242 -7.10 -1.48 -5.47
N GLY A 243 -6.36 -1.53 -6.57
CA GLY A 243 -6.47 -0.66 -7.74
C GLY A 243 -5.15 -0.65 -8.52
N GLY A 244 -5.14 -0.21 -9.76
CA GLY A 244 -3.91 -0.17 -10.57
C GLY A 244 -3.17 -1.50 -10.57
N ASP A 245 -1.92 -1.47 -10.14
CA ASP A 245 -0.96 -2.56 -10.02
C ASP A 245 -0.78 -3.09 -8.58
N GLU A 246 -1.62 -2.61 -7.64
CA GLU A 246 -1.53 -2.95 -6.22
C GLU A 246 -2.29 -4.22 -5.85
N PHE A 247 -1.58 -5.22 -5.33
CA PHE A 247 -2.13 -6.44 -4.75
C PHE A 247 -1.79 -6.50 -3.25
N VAL A 248 -2.68 -7.10 -2.47
CA VAL A 248 -2.44 -7.32 -1.03
C VAL A 248 -2.79 -8.74 -0.66
N VAL A 249 -1.87 -9.40 0.01
CA VAL A 249 -2.09 -10.71 0.64
C VAL A 249 -2.33 -10.50 2.13
N LEU A 250 -3.44 -11.02 2.63
CA LEU A 250 -3.74 -11.15 4.06
C LEU A 250 -3.54 -12.60 4.47
N SER A 251 -2.65 -12.82 5.41
CA SER A 251 -2.30 -14.15 5.92
C SER A 251 -2.44 -14.20 7.43
N HIS A 252 -2.77 -15.38 7.95
CA HIS A 252 -2.95 -15.61 9.38
C HIS A 252 -1.82 -16.49 9.91
N ASP A 253 -1.47 -16.29 11.18
CA ASP A 253 -0.57 -17.16 11.94
C ASP A 253 0.78 -17.43 11.25
N ILE A 254 1.40 -16.40 10.69
CA ILE A 254 2.79 -16.47 10.24
C ILE A 254 3.69 -16.31 11.46
N PRO A 255 4.49 -17.35 11.82
CA PRO A 255 5.11 -17.43 13.12
C PRO A 255 6.27 -16.45 13.32
N THR A 256 6.93 -16.02 12.25
CA THR A 256 8.12 -15.16 12.32
C THR A 256 8.20 -14.20 11.13
N PRO A 257 8.89 -13.05 11.28
CA PRO A 257 9.19 -12.16 10.15
C PRO A 257 9.90 -12.86 8.99
N MET A 258 10.79 -13.83 9.31
CA MET A 258 11.51 -14.63 8.29
C MET A 258 10.55 -15.51 7.49
N ALA A 259 9.54 -16.09 8.13
CA ALA A 259 8.50 -16.87 7.43
C ALA A 259 7.65 -15.98 6.51
N ALA A 260 7.38 -14.75 6.91
CA ALA A 260 6.70 -13.77 6.04
C ALA A 260 7.58 -13.39 4.83
N MET A 261 8.87 -13.22 5.03
CA MET A 261 9.85 -12.99 3.95
C MET A 261 9.84 -14.14 2.94
N GLN A 262 9.86 -15.40 3.40
CA GLN A 262 9.78 -16.57 2.52
C GLN A 262 8.49 -16.63 1.70
N VAL A 263 7.37 -16.17 2.25
CA VAL A 263 6.12 -16.04 1.47
C VAL A 263 6.30 -14.99 0.37
N ALA A 264 6.86 -13.84 0.69
CA ALA A 264 7.12 -12.77 -0.29
C ALA A 264 8.07 -13.22 -1.40
N GLU A 265 9.16 -13.92 -1.05
CA GLU A 265 10.12 -14.49 -2.01
C GLU A 265 9.44 -15.50 -2.97
N ARG A 266 8.58 -16.37 -2.45
CA ARG A 266 7.79 -17.29 -3.28
C ARG A 266 6.85 -16.58 -4.23
N LEU A 267 6.21 -15.49 -3.78
CA LEU A 267 5.35 -14.66 -4.61
C LEU A 267 6.15 -14.00 -5.75
N GLN A 268 7.34 -13.46 -5.46
CA GLN A 268 8.22 -12.89 -6.48
C GLN A 268 8.73 -13.96 -7.47
N ALA A 269 9.18 -15.11 -6.96
CA ALA A 269 9.66 -16.20 -7.79
C ALA A 269 8.62 -16.69 -8.80
N ALA A 270 7.33 -16.67 -8.42
CA ALA A 270 6.25 -17.03 -9.33
C ALA A 270 6.06 -16.04 -10.48
N LEU A 271 6.51 -14.80 -10.33
CA LEU A 271 6.45 -13.79 -11.37
C LEU A 271 7.70 -13.75 -12.24
N SER A 272 8.81 -14.33 -11.80
CA SER A 272 10.11 -14.28 -12.50
C SER A 272 10.14 -15.08 -13.82
N VAL A 273 9.14 -15.91 -14.07
CA VAL A 273 9.04 -16.69 -15.33
C VAL A 273 8.36 -15.84 -16.39
N PRO A 274 8.95 -15.68 -17.60
CA PRO A 274 8.33 -14.94 -18.70
C PRO A 274 6.95 -15.50 -19.08
N TRP A 275 6.01 -14.63 -19.41
CA TRP A 275 4.65 -15.00 -19.78
C TRP A 275 4.29 -14.52 -21.16
N ALA A 276 3.61 -15.38 -21.92
CA ALA A 276 2.92 -14.98 -23.13
C ALA A 276 1.59 -14.31 -22.73
N VAL A 277 1.49 -13.01 -22.96
CA VAL A 277 0.25 -12.24 -22.87
C VAL A 277 -0.05 -11.78 -24.29
N GLN A 278 -1.08 -12.36 -24.90
CA GLN A 278 -1.32 -12.25 -26.35
C GLN A 278 -0.04 -12.64 -27.15
N ASP A 279 0.49 -11.74 -27.97
CA ASP A 279 1.68 -11.97 -28.79
C ASP A 279 3.00 -11.49 -28.11
N TYR A 280 2.94 -11.07 -26.83
CA TYR A 280 4.07 -10.48 -26.11
C TYR A 280 4.57 -11.39 -25.00
N LEU A 281 5.90 -11.44 -24.84
CA LEU A 281 6.55 -12.12 -23.73
C LEU A 281 6.91 -11.08 -22.67
N ILE A 282 6.20 -11.10 -21.54
CA ILE A 282 6.39 -10.12 -20.45
C ILE A 282 6.88 -10.85 -19.19
N THR A 283 7.90 -10.30 -18.56
CA THR A 283 8.40 -10.77 -17.25
C THR A 283 8.13 -9.69 -16.21
N PRO A 284 7.01 -9.76 -15.48
CA PRO A 284 6.73 -8.80 -14.44
C PRO A 284 7.61 -9.06 -13.22
N SER A 285 7.91 -7.98 -12.50
CA SER A 285 8.51 -8.03 -11.17
C SER A 285 7.65 -7.23 -10.22
N MET A 286 7.82 -7.43 -8.91
CA MET A 286 7.07 -6.68 -7.91
C MET A 286 7.91 -6.32 -6.71
N SER A 287 7.58 -5.19 -6.08
CA SER A 287 8.06 -4.78 -4.77
C SER A 287 7.07 -5.22 -3.70
N VAL A 288 7.55 -5.70 -2.56
CA VAL A 288 6.71 -6.25 -1.49
C VAL A 288 7.05 -5.60 -0.15
N GLY A 289 6.03 -5.02 0.49
CA GLY A 289 6.10 -4.55 1.87
C GLY A 289 5.33 -5.47 2.80
N ILE A 290 5.94 -5.83 3.92
CA ILE A 290 5.37 -6.77 4.89
C ILE A 290 5.11 -6.03 6.20
N ALA A 291 3.89 -6.16 6.73
CA ALA A 291 3.56 -5.70 8.08
C ALA A 291 2.79 -6.79 8.83
N SER A 292 3.23 -7.08 10.04
CA SER A 292 2.60 -8.07 10.93
C SER A 292 2.18 -7.42 12.24
N THR A 293 1.11 -7.93 12.84
CA THR A 293 0.67 -7.55 14.18
C THR A 293 0.10 -8.75 14.93
N ASP A 294 0.39 -8.81 16.21
CA ASP A 294 -0.27 -9.67 17.21
C ASP A 294 -1.18 -8.84 18.14
N ASP A 295 -1.15 -7.51 18.00
CA ASP A 295 -1.98 -6.58 18.74
C ASP A 295 -3.37 -6.47 18.08
N PRO A 296 -4.45 -6.90 18.77
CA PRO A 296 -5.81 -6.82 18.26
C PRO A 296 -6.38 -5.39 18.19
N ASP A 297 -5.73 -4.42 18.83
CA ASP A 297 -6.20 -3.03 18.89
C ASP A 297 -5.64 -2.18 17.73
N VAL A 298 -4.71 -2.72 16.96
CA VAL A 298 -4.25 -2.09 15.72
C VAL A 298 -5.42 -1.95 14.74
N SER A 299 -5.59 -0.74 14.20
CA SER A 299 -6.64 -0.49 13.21
C SER A 299 -6.29 -1.10 11.85
N VAL A 300 -7.33 -1.43 11.06
CA VAL A 300 -7.17 -1.89 9.67
C VAL A 300 -6.37 -0.90 8.84
N ASP A 301 -6.63 0.41 9.03
CA ASP A 301 -5.94 1.47 8.28
C ASP A 301 -4.46 1.55 8.65
N GLU A 302 -4.15 1.40 9.93
CA GLU A 302 -2.77 1.44 10.40
C GLU A 302 -1.95 0.25 9.89
N LEU A 303 -2.51 -0.95 9.90
CA LEU A 303 -1.81 -2.13 9.38
C LEU A 303 -1.59 -2.05 7.86
N LEU A 304 -2.59 -1.54 7.11
CA LEU A 304 -2.44 -1.25 5.68
C LEU A 304 -1.37 -0.20 5.42
N ARG A 305 -1.37 0.90 6.20
CA ARG A 305 -0.36 1.96 6.09
C ARG A 305 1.05 1.43 6.33
N ARG A 306 1.24 0.59 7.35
CA ARG A 306 2.55 -0.02 7.65
C ARG A 306 3.05 -0.89 6.49
N ALA A 307 2.19 -1.72 5.92
CA ALA A 307 2.56 -2.56 4.79
C ALA A 307 2.86 -1.75 3.52
N ASP A 308 2.10 -0.69 3.25
CA ASP A 308 2.31 0.24 2.14
C ASP A 308 3.65 1.00 2.27
N LEU A 309 3.96 1.52 3.46
CA LEU A 309 5.24 2.18 3.73
C LEU A 309 6.44 1.24 3.51
N ALA A 310 6.33 -0.01 3.94
CA ALA A 310 7.37 -1.01 3.72
C ALA A 310 7.52 -1.32 2.21
N MET A 311 6.41 -1.39 1.46
CA MET A 311 6.44 -1.58 0.00
C MET A 311 7.09 -0.38 -0.71
N TYR A 312 6.74 0.84 -0.29
CA TYR A 312 7.37 2.04 -0.84
C TYR A 312 8.88 2.08 -0.59
N ALA A 313 9.33 1.67 0.60
CA ALA A 313 10.76 1.53 0.92
C ALA A 313 11.44 0.44 0.06
N ALA A 314 10.75 -0.67 -0.22
CA ALA A 314 11.23 -1.71 -1.13
C ALA A 314 11.37 -1.20 -2.57
N LYS A 315 10.43 -0.37 -3.05
CA LYS A 315 10.43 0.19 -4.41
C LYS A 315 11.58 1.19 -4.65
N GLY A 316 12.01 1.87 -3.58
CA GLY A 316 13.14 2.81 -3.62
C GLY A 316 14.53 2.16 -3.52
N ASN A 317 14.61 0.83 -3.33
CA ASN A 317 15.88 0.14 -3.13
C ASN A 317 16.06 -0.95 -4.21
N ALA A 318 17.01 -0.70 -5.13
CA ALA A 318 17.29 -1.63 -6.23
C ALA A 318 17.80 -3.01 -5.76
N GLU A 319 18.41 -3.09 -4.56
CA GLU A 319 18.96 -4.33 -3.99
C GLU A 319 17.94 -5.12 -3.16
N ARG A 320 16.87 -4.48 -2.67
CA ARG A 320 15.90 -5.09 -1.74
C ARG A 320 14.48 -4.85 -2.21
N SER A 321 13.98 -5.73 -3.05
CA SER A 321 12.59 -5.71 -3.52
C SER A 321 11.55 -6.20 -2.49
N ILE A 322 11.98 -6.64 -1.29
CA ILE A 322 11.12 -7.04 -0.16
C ILE A 322 11.59 -6.32 1.09
N THR A 323 10.66 -5.69 1.80
CA THR A 323 10.95 -4.97 3.05
C THR A 323 9.91 -5.28 4.11
N ILE A 324 10.36 -5.53 5.34
CA ILE A 324 9.50 -5.72 6.52
C ILE A 324 9.38 -4.37 7.23
N PHE A 325 8.16 -3.97 7.54
CA PHE A 325 7.91 -2.73 8.29
C PHE A 325 8.56 -2.78 9.68
N ASP A 326 9.31 -1.74 9.97
CA ASP A 326 9.75 -1.37 11.31
C ASP A 326 9.55 0.14 11.51
N HIS A 327 9.75 0.62 12.72
CA HIS A 327 9.58 2.06 13.01
C HIS A 327 10.62 2.95 12.30
N VAL A 328 11.78 2.41 11.93
CA VAL A 328 12.83 3.14 11.20
C VAL A 328 12.37 3.45 9.78
N ILE A 329 11.63 2.56 9.16
CA ILE A 329 11.05 2.75 7.82
C ILE A 329 10.05 3.90 7.79
N ASP A 330 9.20 4.04 8.82
CA ASP A 330 8.24 5.16 8.89
C ASP A 330 8.97 6.51 8.93
N GLU A 331 10.07 6.58 9.67
CA GLU A 331 10.92 7.78 9.71
C GLU A 331 11.67 8.02 8.39
N GLN A 332 12.21 6.97 7.78
CA GLN A 332 12.88 7.06 6.48
C GLN A 332 11.94 7.55 5.37
N VAL A 333 10.73 7.03 5.29
CA VAL A 333 9.73 7.46 4.29
C VAL A 333 9.32 8.91 4.52
N LYS A 334 9.06 9.31 5.77
CA LYS A 334 8.76 10.72 6.11
C LYS A 334 9.91 11.64 5.71
N ARG A 335 11.15 11.22 6.00
CA ARG A 335 12.37 11.93 5.61
C ARG A 335 12.49 12.02 4.09
N GLY A 336 12.23 10.94 3.35
CA GLY A 336 12.25 10.92 1.88
C GLY A 336 11.23 11.88 1.26
N ILE A 337 10.01 11.95 1.81
CA ILE A 337 8.98 12.91 1.37
C ILE A 337 9.45 14.36 1.61
N LEU A 338 10.06 14.62 2.76
CA LEU A 338 10.60 15.95 3.08
C LEU A 338 11.75 16.32 2.13
N ILE A 339 12.69 15.40 1.92
CA ILE A 339 13.82 15.59 0.99
C ILE A 339 13.33 15.84 -0.43
N LYS A 340 12.34 15.09 -0.92
CA LYS A 340 11.73 15.33 -2.24
C LYS A 340 11.25 16.76 -2.38
N ARG A 341 10.53 17.28 -1.38
CA ARG A 341 10.02 18.66 -1.41
C ARG A 341 11.16 19.67 -1.39
N GLN A 342 12.14 19.50 -0.51
CA GLN A 342 13.30 20.38 -0.40
C GLN A 342 14.13 20.40 -1.68
N LEU A 343 14.29 19.23 -2.30
CA LEU A 343 14.98 19.09 -3.59
C LEU A 343 14.24 19.82 -4.71
N GLN A 344 12.90 19.64 -4.80
CA GLN A 344 12.08 20.34 -5.78
C GLN A 344 12.18 21.85 -5.61
N ASP A 345 12.03 22.34 -4.37
CA ASP A 345 12.14 23.77 -4.06
C ASP A 345 13.54 24.32 -4.40
N ALA A 346 14.60 23.55 -4.13
CA ALA A 346 15.98 23.95 -4.45
C ALA A 346 16.22 24.02 -5.96
N ILE A 347 15.64 23.12 -6.74
CA ILE A 347 15.72 23.12 -8.20
C ILE A 347 14.93 24.30 -8.78
N ASP A 348 13.69 24.49 -8.37
CA ASP A 348 12.79 25.52 -8.92
C ASP A 348 13.26 26.94 -8.59
N SER A 349 13.91 27.12 -7.44
CA SER A 349 14.43 28.42 -6.98
C SER A 349 15.91 28.65 -7.34
N ASP A 350 16.55 27.73 -8.05
CA ASP A 350 18.00 27.76 -8.35
C ASP A 350 18.90 27.95 -7.09
N LEU A 351 18.47 27.37 -5.96
CA LEU A 351 19.18 27.44 -4.68
C LEU A 351 20.12 26.26 -4.43
N LEU A 352 20.22 25.35 -5.39
CA LEU A 352 21.14 24.23 -5.35
C LEU A 352 22.57 24.74 -5.34
N ARG A 353 23.40 24.32 -4.38
CA ARG A 353 24.82 24.71 -4.31
C ARG A 353 25.67 23.58 -4.86
N VAL A 354 26.78 23.97 -5.52
CA VAL A 354 27.84 23.06 -5.96
C VAL A 354 29.12 23.44 -5.24
N ASP A 355 29.70 22.50 -4.52
CA ASP A 355 31.03 22.60 -3.97
C ASP A 355 32.04 21.88 -4.89
N PHE A 356 33.26 22.31 -4.91
CA PHE A 356 34.32 21.77 -5.75
C PHE A 356 35.43 21.24 -4.86
N GLN A 357 35.85 20.00 -5.11
CA GLN A 357 36.96 19.38 -4.39
C GLN A 357 38.16 19.27 -5.35
N PRO A 358 39.35 19.75 -4.96
CA PRO A 358 40.51 19.75 -5.85
C PRO A 358 41.05 18.33 -6.10
N ILE A 359 41.35 18.04 -7.36
CA ILE A 359 42.16 16.92 -7.81
C ILE A 359 43.55 17.48 -8.09
N VAL A 360 44.57 16.95 -7.43
CA VAL A 360 45.93 17.50 -7.53
C VAL A 360 46.88 16.53 -8.20
N ASN A 361 47.88 17.08 -8.90
CA ASN A 361 49.05 16.32 -9.31
C ASN A 361 49.96 16.14 -8.09
N LEU A 362 50.26 14.90 -7.72
CA LEU A 362 51.04 14.55 -6.53
C LEU A 362 52.50 15.04 -6.60
N GLN A 363 53.05 15.19 -7.81
CA GLN A 363 54.44 15.64 -8.01
C GLN A 363 54.55 17.16 -7.92
N SER A 364 53.71 17.89 -8.69
CA SER A 364 53.72 19.35 -8.73
C SER A 364 52.95 20.03 -7.60
N ARG A 365 52.06 19.29 -6.95
CA ARG A 365 51.10 19.79 -5.94
C ARG A 365 50.11 20.84 -6.48
N GLN A 366 50.01 20.99 -7.78
CA GLN A 366 49.07 21.89 -8.43
C GLN A 366 47.74 21.19 -8.67
N SER A 367 46.66 21.95 -8.61
CA SER A 367 45.33 21.45 -8.97
C SER A 367 45.24 21.22 -10.47
N VAL A 368 44.91 20.03 -10.88
CA VAL A 368 44.71 19.62 -12.29
C VAL A 368 43.22 19.36 -12.60
N GLY A 369 42.34 19.48 -11.61
CA GLY A 369 40.92 19.34 -11.80
C GLY A 369 40.15 19.57 -10.51
N PHE A 370 38.83 19.48 -10.62
CA PHE A 370 37.89 19.59 -9.49
C PHE A 370 36.75 18.63 -9.69
N GLU A 371 36.33 17.96 -8.63
CA GLU A 371 35.08 17.22 -8.61
C GLU A 371 33.94 18.14 -8.13
N ALA A 372 32.88 18.23 -8.93
CA ALA A 372 31.67 18.99 -8.63
C ALA A 372 30.73 18.18 -7.77
N LEU A 373 30.48 18.62 -6.55
CA LEU A 373 29.73 17.93 -5.54
C LEU A 373 28.48 18.71 -5.17
N THR A 374 27.31 18.19 -5.47
CA THR A 374 26.00 18.80 -5.17
C THR A 374 25.77 18.92 -3.67
N ARG A 375 25.26 20.07 -3.23
CA ARG A 375 24.90 20.36 -1.84
C ARG A 375 23.48 20.93 -1.78
N ILE A 376 22.67 20.39 -0.91
CA ILE A 376 21.29 20.84 -0.68
C ILE A 376 21.15 21.17 0.79
N ARG A 377 20.54 22.32 1.10
CA ARG A 377 20.19 22.68 2.47
C ARG A 377 18.80 22.17 2.84
N ASP A 378 18.66 21.72 4.06
CA ASP A 378 17.35 21.53 4.65
C ASP A 378 16.70 22.86 5.06
N TYR A 379 15.44 22.84 5.45
CA TYR A 379 14.71 24.05 5.86
C TYR A 379 15.23 24.67 7.17
N GLU A 380 16.02 23.92 7.94
CA GLU A 380 16.65 24.39 9.20
C GLU A 380 18.05 24.98 8.94
N GLY A 381 18.53 24.93 7.69
CA GLY A 381 19.83 25.44 7.28
C GLY A 381 20.98 24.43 7.38
N GLY A 382 20.69 23.18 7.74
CA GLY A 382 21.63 22.06 7.72
C GLY A 382 21.90 21.56 6.31
N TRP A 383 22.81 20.59 6.17
CA TRP A 383 23.12 19.95 4.89
C TRP A 383 22.47 18.57 4.81
N ILE A 384 21.75 18.31 3.71
CA ILE A 384 21.23 16.98 3.38
C ILE A 384 22.37 16.18 2.74
N SER A 385 22.61 14.96 3.21
CA SER A 385 23.64 14.09 2.66
C SER A 385 23.29 13.64 1.24
N PRO A 386 24.27 13.59 0.30
CA PRO A 386 24.07 13.00 -1.02
C PRO A 386 23.50 11.58 -0.99
N VAL A 387 23.92 10.76 -0.03
CA VAL A 387 23.39 9.39 0.18
C VAL A 387 21.88 9.38 0.46
N ASP A 388 21.34 10.45 1.05
CA ASP A 388 19.91 10.56 1.35
C ASP A 388 19.11 11.15 0.17
N PHE A 389 19.65 12.18 -0.54
CA PHE A 389 18.85 12.86 -1.56
C PHE A 389 19.01 12.30 -2.99
N ILE A 390 20.16 11.71 -3.35
CA ILE A 390 20.35 11.14 -4.69
C ILE A 390 19.34 10.02 -4.98
N PRO A 391 19.16 9.01 -4.11
CA PRO A 391 18.15 7.97 -4.35
C PRO A 391 16.73 8.54 -4.45
N VAL A 392 16.41 9.58 -3.68
CA VAL A 392 15.12 10.27 -3.78
C VAL A 392 14.99 10.97 -5.14
N ALA A 393 16.02 11.72 -5.58
CA ALA A 393 16.03 12.37 -6.89
C ALA A 393 15.81 11.38 -8.04
N GLU A 394 16.45 10.22 -7.98
CA GLU A 394 16.29 9.13 -8.94
C GLU A 394 14.88 8.57 -8.97
N SER A 395 14.33 8.25 -7.80
CA SER A 395 13.01 7.61 -7.67
C SER A 395 11.86 8.49 -8.16
N VAL A 396 12.00 9.83 -8.05
CA VAL A 396 10.97 10.80 -8.43
C VAL A 396 11.25 11.52 -9.75
N GLY A 397 12.35 11.18 -10.45
CA GLY A 397 12.72 11.77 -11.74
C GLY A 397 13.28 13.20 -11.66
N LEU A 398 13.75 13.63 -10.48
CA LEU A 398 14.39 14.94 -10.27
C LEU A 398 15.89 14.91 -10.53
N ILE A 399 16.47 13.74 -10.77
CA ILE A 399 17.91 13.58 -11.01
C ILE A 399 18.38 14.38 -12.25
N ASP A 400 17.60 14.36 -13.33
CA ASP A 400 17.92 15.08 -14.57
C ASP A 400 17.85 16.61 -14.42
N PRO A 401 16.76 17.22 -13.89
CA PRO A 401 16.74 18.67 -13.64
C PRO A 401 17.83 19.14 -12.68
N MET A 402 18.10 18.36 -11.62
CA MET A 402 19.18 18.65 -10.69
C MET A 402 20.54 18.66 -11.39
N TRP A 403 20.81 17.63 -12.18
CA TRP A 403 22.07 17.46 -12.90
C TRP A 403 22.30 18.58 -13.94
N ASP A 404 21.24 19.02 -14.65
CA ASP A 404 21.30 20.16 -15.56
C ASP A 404 21.73 21.46 -14.86
N LEU A 405 21.27 21.69 -13.64
CA LEU A 405 21.71 22.86 -12.86
C LEU A 405 23.18 22.76 -12.47
N VAL A 406 23.64 21.58 -12.07
CA VAL A 406 25.06 21.34 -11.74
C VAL A 406 25.92 21.56 -12.98
N LEU A 407 25.56 21.02 -14.14
CA LEU A 407 26.25 21.25 -15.42
C LEU A 407 26.35 22.72 -15.77
N ARG A 408 25.24 23.47 -15.69
CA ARG A 408 25.25 24.91 -15.99
C ARG A 408 26.21 25.67 -15.08
N ARG A 409 26.33 25.30 -13.81
CA ARG A 409 27.28 25.91 -12.87
C ARG A 409 28.70 25.54 -13.19
N CYS A 410 28.97 24.28 -13.55
CA CYS A 410 30.30 23.86 -14.04
C CYS A 410 30.69 24.61 -15.31
N PHE A 411 29.78 24.72 -16.28
CA PHE A 411 30.03 25.46 -17.51
C PHE A 411 30.24 26.97 -17.30
N ALA A 412 29.49 27.58 -16.37
CA ALA A 412 29.71 28.98 -16.01
C ALA A 412 31.12 29.22 -15.46
N ILE A 413 31.64 28.29 -14.65
CA ILE A 413 33.01 28.37 -14.13
C ILE A 413 34.03 28.15 -15.23
N LEU A 414 33.88 27.13 -16.07
CA LEU A 414 34.77 26.84 -17.18
C LEU A 414 34.82 28.02 -18.19
N HIS A 415 33.68 28.66 -18.43
CA HIS A 415 33.62 29.85 -19.28
C HIS A 415 34.41 31.06 -18.71
N VAL A 416 34.33 31.28 -17.40
CA VAL A 416 35.06 32.36 -16.70
C VAL A 416 36.57 32.11 -16.67
N ILE A 417 36.97 30.84 -16.49
CA ILE A 417 38.40 30.46 -16.52
C ILE A 417 38.99 30.66 -17.92
N GLY A 418 38.16 30.64 -18.96
CA GLY A 418 38.58 30.78 -20.35
C GLY A 418 39.14 29.46 -20.90
N HIS A 419 40.28 29.54 -21.62
CA HIS A 419 41.03 28.34 -22.04
C HIS A 419 41.90 27.91 -20.86
N PRO A 420 41.45 26.96 -20.03
CA PRO A 420 42.30 26.43 -18.95
C PRO A 420 43.57 25.82 -19.56
N SER A 421 44.64 25.74 -18.75
CA SER A 421 45.80 24.91 -19.12
C SER A 421 45.24 23.54 -19.58
N GLU A 422 45.83 22.92 -20.59
CA GLU A 422 45.35 21.68 -21.25
C GLU A 422 44.94 20.55 -20.28
N ASP A 423 45.23 20.69 -18.99
CA ASP A 423 45.03 19.69 -17.93
C ASP A 423 43.87 19.97 -16.97
N LEU A 424 43.25 21.18 -16.96
CA LEU A 424 42.19 21.46 -15.97
C LEU A 424 40.85 20.85 -16.38
N VAL A 425 40.34 19.96 -15.58
CA VAL A 425 39.06 19.24 -15.81
C VAL A 425 38.12 19.41 -14.63
N ILE A 426 36.85 19.70 -14.89
CA ILE A 426 35.79 19.59 -13.88
C ILE A 426 35.06 18.26 -14.12
N SER A 427 35.03 17.42 -13.12
CA SER A 427 34.24 16.17 -13.16
C SER A 427 32.90 16.31 -12.45
N ILE A 428 31.89 15.60 -12.97
CA ILE A 428 30.53 15.59 -12.48
C ILE A 428 30.01 14.14 -12.41
N ASN A 429 29.45 13.78 -11.28
CA ASN A 429 28.86 12.46 -11.08
C ASN A 429 27.56 12.29 -11.88
N ALA A 430 27.40 11.16 -12.60
CA ALA A 430 26.20 10.80 -13.33
C ALA A 430 25.58 9.52 -12.75
N SER A 431 24.27 9.56 -12.54
CA SER A 431 23.52 8.40 -12.06
C SER A 431 23.49 7.28 -13.10
N PRO A 432 23.53 5.99 -12.66
CA PRO A 432 23.30 4.85 -13.54
C PRO A 432 22.03 4.98 -14.38
N LEU A 433 20.96 5.54 -13.83
CA LEU A 433 19.70 5.76 -14.53
C LEU A 433 19.84 6.75 -15.69
N GLN A 434 20.72 7.74 -15.57
CA GLN A 434 20.96 8.73 -16.62
C GLN A 434 21.79 8.14 -17.77
N ILE A 435 22.83 7.40 -17.45
CA ILE A 435 23.71 6.76 -18.43
C ILE A 435 22.97 5.68 -19.23
N CYS A 436 22.04 4.95 -18.62
CA CYS A 436 21.24 3.92 -19.29
C CYS A 436 20.08 4.49 -20.14
N ARG A 437 19.89 5.81 -20.18
CA ARG A 437 18.88 6.47 -21.01
C ARG A 437 19.54 7.12 -22.23
N ALA A 438 18.99 6.87 -23.41
CA ALA A 438 19.45 7.52 -24.62
C ALA A 438 19.26 9.04 -24.53
N GLY A 439 20.28 9.80 -25.02
CA GLY A 439 20.21 11.25 -25.18
C GLY A 439 20.95 12.06 -24.12
N LEU A 440 21.65 11.44 -23.15
CA LEU A 440 22.49 12.18 -22.20
C LEU A 440 23.61 12.95 -22.91
N ALA A 441 24.34 12.30 -23.83
CA ALA A 441 25.41 12.95 -24.60
C ALA A 441 24.89 14.15 -25.42
N ALA A 442 23.73 13.99 -26.08
CA ALA A 442 23.12 15.09 -26.82
C ALA A 442 22.74 16.28 -25.91
N ARG A 443 22.24 15.99 -24.69
CA ARG A 443 21.93 17.02 -23.70
C ARG A 443 23.16 17.76 -23.21
N VAL A 444 24.24 17.05 -22.92
CA VAL A 444 25.53 17.65 -22.53
C VAL A 444 26.06 18.57 -23.65
N MET A 445 26.09 18.11 -24.91
CA MET A 445 26.50 18.89 -26.06
C MET A 445 25.66 20.17 -26.23
N ALA A 446 24.33 20.07 -26.13
CA ALA A 446 23.46 21.24 -26.27
C ALA A 446 23.66 22.28 -25.15
N LEU A 447 23.92 21.84 -23.92
CA LEU A 447 24.21 22.75 -22.80
C LEU A 447 25.62 23.38 -22.94
N ALA A 448 26.62 22.63 -23.38
CA ALA A 448 27.97 23.12 -23.62
C ALA A 448 28.02 24.13 -24.76
N GLU A 449 27.33 23.86 -25.89
CA GLU A 449 27.19 24.79 -27.00
C GLU A 449 26.57 26.11 -26.56
N LYS A 450 25.48 26.04 -25.78
CA LYS A 450 24.83 27.24 -25.23
C LYS A 450 25.75 28.04 -24.30
N ALA A 451 26.59 27.36 -23.54
CA ALA A 451 27.56 27.98 -22.63
C ALA A 451 28.87 28.38 -23.29
N GLN A 452 29.10 28.00 -24.55
CA GLN A 452 30.37 28.21 -25.30
C GLN A 452 31.57 27.60 -24.58
N VAL A 453 31.44 26.38 -24.07
CA VAL A 453 32.48 25.65 -23.32
C VAL A 453 32.95 24.44 -24.12
N ASP A 454 34.29 24.21 -24.16
CA ASP A 454 34.89 23.01 -24.72
C ASP A 454 34.69 21.82 -23.75
N LEU A 455 34.11 20.74 -24.28
CA LEU A 455 33.83 19.51 -23.51
C LEU A 455 35.12 18.75 -23.09
N SER A 456 36.28 19.07 -23.66
CA SER A 456 37.57 18.48 -23.23
C SER A 456 37.94 18.82 -21.78
N SER A 457 37.35 19.91 -21.23
CA SER A 457 37.47 20.31 -19.82
C SER A 457 36.42 19.75 -18.91
N LEU A 458 35.50 18.90 -19.41
CA LEU A 458 34.47 18.21 -18.62
C LEU A 458 34.76 16.70 -18.56
N ALA A 459 34.63 16.12 -17.39
CA ALA A 459 34.58 14.67 -17.21
C ALA A 459 33.21 14.24 -16.61
N VAL A 460 32.68 13.15 -17.09
CA VAL A 460 31.50 12.49 -16.48
C VAL A 460 31.97 11.27 -15.68
N GLU A 461 31.66 11.26 -14.40
CA GLU A 461 31.96 10.13 -13.50
C GLU A 461 30.83 9.15 -13.46
N VAL A 462 31.12 7.85 -13.58
CA VAL A 462 30.19 6.77 -13.60
C VAL A 462 30.67 5.65 -12.70
N THR A 463 29.79 5.08 -11.87
CA THR A 463 30.13 3.95 -10.99
C THR A 463 30.13 2.62 -11.76
N GLU A 464 30.78 1.60 -11.21
CA GLU A 464 30.81 0.24 -11.80
C GLU A 464 29.41 -0.36 -12.02
N SER A 465 28.44 0.00 -11.20
CA SER A 465 27.06 -0.51 -11.25
C SER A 465 26.31 -0.19 -12.54
N VAL A 466 26.69 0.87 -13.26
CA VAL A 466 26.12 1.26 -14.57
C VAL A 466 26.12 0.10 -15.57
N LEU A 467 27.11 -0.79 -15.47
CA LEU A 467 27.35 -1.85 -16.45
C LEU A 467 26.54 -3.14 -16.18
N ILE A 468 25.85 -3.20 -15.05
CA ILE A 468 25.16 -4.44 -14.64
C ILE A 468 23.79 -4.55 -15.30
N ASP A 469 23.02 -3.48 -15.29
CA ASP A 469 21.60 -3.53 -15.70
C ASP A 469 21.41 -3.45 -17.23
N ARG A 470 22.08 -2.49 -17.90
CA ARG A 470 21.92 -2.20 -19.35
C ARG A 470 23.26 -1.88 -20.01
N PRO A 471 24.14 -2.88 -20.13
CA PRO A 471 25.52 -2.62 -20.58
C PRO A 471 25.62 -2.02 -22.00
N GLN A 472 24.74 -2.41 -22.91
CA GLN A 472 24.78 -1.93 -24.29
C GLN A 472 24.36 -0.47 -24.43
N GLU A 473 23.33 -0.06 -23.70
CA GLU A 473 22.85 1.32 -23.65
C GLU A 473 23.90 2.22 -23.02
N ALA A 474 24.45 1.82 -21.87
CA ALA A 474 25.52 2.54 -21.19
C ALA A 474 26.76 2.72 -22.10
N MET A 475 27.20 1.66 -22.75
CA MET A 475 28.34 1.71 -23.70
C MET A 475 28.12 2.72 -24.81
N ARG A 476 26.91 2.80 -25.40
CA ARG A 476 26.61 3.76 -26.48
C ARG A 476 26.66 5.20 -25.99
N GLU A 477 26.07 5.50 -24.83
CA GLU A 477 26.07 6.85 -24.26
C GLU A 477 27.50 7.30 -23.87
N LEU A 478 28.30 6.43 -23.24
CA LEU A 478 29.67 6.71 -22.88
C LEU A 478 30.55 6.95 -24.14
N GLN A 479 30.37 6.14 -25.20
CA GLN A 479 31.03 6.36 -26.48
C GLN A 479 30.66 7.70 -27.11
N SER A 480 29.36 8.08 -27.03
CA SER A 480 28.85 9.34 -27.55
C SER A 480 29.42 10.54 -26.80
N LEU A 481 29.53 10.45 -25.46
CA LEU A 481 30.19 11.48 -24.63
C LEU A 481 31.65 11.67 -25.01
N ARG A 482 32.40 10.58 -25.16
CA ARG A 482 33.81 10.66 -25.58
C ARG A 482 33.96 11.20 -26.99
N ALA A 483 33.11 10.79 -27.93
CA ALA A 483 33.10 11.30 -29.29
C ALA A 483 32.81 12.81 -29.35
N ALA A 484 32.06 13.34 -28.39
CA ALA A 484 31.81 14.77 -28.21
C ALA A 484 32.99 15.52 -27.56
N GLY A 485 34.05 14.84 -27.16
CA GLY A 485 35.24 15.42 -26.51
C GLY A 485 35.20 15.37 -24.98
N CYS A 486 34.12 14.92 -24.37
CA CYS A 486 33.99 14.78 -22.93
C CYS A 486 34.84 13.61 -22.42
N ARG A 487 35.51 13.77 -21.29
CA ARG A 487 36.19 12.65 -20.60
C ARG A 487 35.20 11.81 -19.82
N VAL A 488 35.51 10.52 -19.66
CA VAL A 488 34.70 9.57 -18.86
C VAL A 488 35.59 8.95 -17.80
N TYR A 489 35.21 9.08 -16.54
CA TYR A 489 35.92 8.52 -15.40
C TYR A 489 35.08 7.40 -14.76
N LEU A 490 35.75 6.28 -14.44
CA LEU A 490 35.13 5.18 -13.69
C LEU A 490 35.36 5.42 -12.21
N ASP A 491 34.28 5.60 -11.46
CA ASP A 491 34.29 5.92 -10.03
C ASP A 491 34.10 4.68 -9.16
N ASP A 492 34.45 4.78 -7.87
CA ASP A 492 34.38 3.71 -6.86
C ASP A 492 35.05 2.39 -7.27
N PHE A 493 36.11 2.43 -8.08
CA PHE A 493 36.74 1.24 -8.64
C PHE A 493 37.29 0.30 -7.57
N GLY A 494 36.86 -0.98 -7.67
CA GLY A 494 37.26 -2.06 -6.79
C GLY A 494 36.25 -2.39 -5.70
N THR A 495 35.17 -1.64 -5.55
CA THR A 495 34.09 -1.93 -4.58
C THR A 495 33.03 -2.87 -5.14
N GLY A 496 32.98 -3.07 -6.46
CA GLY A 496 31.99 -3.86 -7.17
C GLY A 496 32.55 -5.15 -7.81
N TYR A 497 31.74 -5.76 -8.67
CA TYR A 497 32.03 -7.02 -9.38
C TYR A 497 32.57 -6.79 -10.79
N SER A 498 33.43 -5.80 -11.03
CA SER A 498 33.95 -5.57 -12.37
C SER A 498 34.77 -6.76 -12.88
N SER A 499 34.30 -7.39 -13.96
CA SER A 499 35.11 -8.33 -14.71
C SER A 499 36.24 -7.55 -15.43
N MET A 500 37.50 -7.95 -15.25
CA MET A 500 38.65 -7.38 -15.97
C MET A 500 38.45 -7.33 -17.51
N ALA A 501 37.64 -8.26 -18.04
CA ALA A 501 37.30 -8.30 -19.45
C ALA A 501 36.42 -7.11 -19.88
N TRP A 502 35.58 -6.61 -18.99
CA TRP A 502 34.77 -5.41 -19.27
C TRP A 502 35.58 -4.13 -19.20
N LEU A 503 36.48 -4.01 -18.21
CA LEU A 503 37.30 -2.84 -18.04
C LEU A 503 38.11 -2.51 -19.33
N ALA A 504 38.65 -3.53 -20.00
CA ALA A 504 39.39 -3.39 -21.23
C ALA A 504 38.56 -2.90 -22.45
N GLN A 505 37.21 -2.98 -22.35
CA GLN A 505 36.28 -2.60 -23.42
C GLN A 505 35.59 -1.25 -23.16
N LEU A 506 35.67 -0.77 -21.90
CA LEU A 506 34.99 0.46 -21.51
C LEU A 506 35.62 1.69 -22.20
N PRO A 507 34.78 2.59 -22.75
CA PRO A 507 35.25 3.86 -23.30
C PRO A 507 35.48 4.87 -22.16
N ILE A 508 36.52 4.64 -21.35
CA ILE A 508 36.90 5.49 -20.21
C ILE A 508 38.29 6.09 -20.40
N ASP A 509 38.55 7.16 -19.71
CA ASP A 509 39.83 7.90 -19.77
C ASP A 509 40.63 7.80 -18.47
N ALA A 510 39.91 7.62 -17.34
CA ALA A 510 40.53 7.48 -16.02
C ALA A 510 39.74 6.55 -15.09
N ILE A 511 40.44 6.08 -14.06
CA ILE A 511 39.85 5.32 -12.96
C ILE A 511 40.11 6.08 -11.65
N LYS A 512 39.06 6.18 -10.80
CA LYS A 512 39.13 6.68 -9.43
C LYS A 512 39.18 5.51 -8.46
N ILE A 513 40.25 5.38 -7.71
CA ILE A 513 40.42 4.33 -6.69
C ILE A 513 39.71 4.80 -5.42
N ASP A 514 38.72 4.05 -4.99
CA ASP A 514 37.90 4.38 -3.82
C ASP A 514 38.69 4.53 -2.53
N ARG A 515 38.24 5.43 -1.67
CA ARG A 515 38.85 5.75 -0.38
C ARG A 515 39.04 4.54 0.54
N SER A 516 38.21 3.48 0.44
CA SER A 516 38.33 2.28 1.28
C SER A 516 39.67 1.55 1.07
N PHE A 517 40.26 1.69 -0.12
CA PHE A 517 41.59 1.17 -0.43
C PHE A 517 42.71 2.07 0.06
N THR A 518 42.56 3.37 -0.10
CA THR A 518 43.58 4.36 0.30
C THR A 518 43.69 4.54 1.80
N ALA A 519 42.57 4.42 2.55
CA ALA A 519 42.54 4.56 4.01
C ALA A 519 43.45 3.57 4.74
N GLY A 520 43.60 2.35 4.22
CA GLY A 520 44.44 1.31 4.81
C GLY A 520 45.84 1.17 4.22
N LEU A 521 46.22 2.05 3.29
CA LEU A 521 47.42 1.93 2.44
C LEU A 521 48.74 1.81 3.21
N LEU A 522 48.87 2.53 4.32
CA LEU A 522 50.08 2.55 5.16
C LEU A 522 50.13 1.45 6.25
N ILE A 523 48.98 0.80 6.49
CA ILE A 523 48.82 -0.10 7.65
C ILE A 523 48.74 -1.55 7.18
N ASP A 524 48.09 -1.81 6.05
CA ASP A 524 47.85 -3.15 5.53
C ASP A 524 48.65 -3.44 4.25
N PRO A 525 49.68 -4.27 4.31
CA PRO A 525 50.52 -4.62 3.14
C PRO A 525 49.71 -5.27 1.99
N ARG A 526 48.61 -5.99 2.31
CA ARG A 526 47.76 -6.58 1.28
C ARG A 526 47.00 -5.51 0.50
N ARG A 527 46.46 -4.51 1.21
CA ARG A 527 45.79 -3.35 0.56
C ARG A 527 46.79 -2.57 -0.31
N SER A 528 48.00 -2.32 0.19
CA SER A 528 49.08 -1.69 -0.58
C SER A 528 49.36 -2.42 -1.90
N LEU A 529 49.42 -3.77 -1.84
CA LEU A 529 49.63 -4.60 -3.03
C LEU A 529 48.44 -4.52 -4.01
N VAL A 530 47.20 -4.51 -3.49
CA VAL A 530 46.00 -4.37 -4.32
C VAL A 530 46.01 -3.01 -5.05
N VAL A 531 46.26 -1.90 -4.34
CA VAL A 531 46.34 -0.55 -4.93
C VAL A 531 47.43 -0.49 -5.98
N ALA A 532 48.63 -1.01 -5.68
CA ALA A 532 49.71 -1.05 -6.65
C ALA A 532 49.34 -1.85 -7.92
N SER A 533 48.59 -2.95 -7.76
CA SER A 533 48.10 -3.76 -8.88
C SER A 533 47.04 -3.02 -9.71
N MET A 534 46.14 -2.28 -9.07
CA MET A 534 45.15 -1.42 -9.75
C MET A 534 45.84 -0.33 -10.56
N ILE A 535 46.79 0.39 -9.99
CA ILE A 535 47.56 1.43 -10.65
C ILE A 535 48.29 0.87 -11.87
N ARG A 536 48.97 -0.27 -11.72
CA ARG A 536 49.67 -0.94 -12.82
C ARG A 536 48.73 -1.32 -13.96
N LEU A 537 47.63 -2.00 -13.63
CA LEU A 537 46.63 -2.43 -14.61
C LEU A 537 46.09 -1.24 -15.40
N SER A 538 45.71 -0.17 -14.70
CA SER A 538 45.19 1.04 -15.34
C SER A 538 46.20 1.64 -16.34
N ARG A 539 47.46 1.75 -15.94
CA ARG A 539 48.53 2.22 -16.80
C ARG A 539 48.76 1.34 -18.03
N ASP A 540 48.74 0.00 -17.83
CA ASP A 540 48.90 -0.96 -18.92
C ASP A 540 47.73 -0.89 -19.93
N LEU A 541 46.55 -0.42 -19.48
CA LEU A 541 45.38 -0.12 -20.31
C LEU A 541 45.39 1.31 -20.91
N GLY A 542 46.40 2.15 -20.59
CA GLY A 542 46.47 3.52 -21.04
C GLY A 542 45.51 4.48 -20.36
N LEU A 543 45.04 4.14 -19.14
CA LEU A 543 44.10 4.92 -18.34
C LEU A 543 44.83 5.75 -17.28
N ASP A 544 44.36 6.97 -17.06
CA ASP A 544 44.74 7.77 -15.90
C ASP A 544 44.21 7.16 -14.60
N VAL A 545 44.93 7.43 -13.49
CA VAL A 545 44.52 7.00 -12.16
C VAL A 545 44.42 8.18 -11.23
N ILE A 546 43.28 8.28 -10.52
CA ILE A 546 43.04 9.25 -9.47
C ILE A 546 42.82 8.50 -8.17
N ALA A 547 43.64 8.70 -7.15
CA ALA A 547 43.44 8.07 -5.83
C ALA A 547 42.58 8.97 -4.93
N GLU A 548 41.51 8.41 -4.37
CA GLU A 548 40.59 9.14 -3.53
C GLU A 548 40.87 8.99 -2.03
N GLY A 549 40.30 9.91 -1.24
CA GLY A 549 40.36 9.86 0.21
C GLY A 549 41.76 9.95 0.81
N VAL A 550 42.65 10.66 0.13
CA VAL A 550 44.03 10.90 0.64
C VAL A 550 43.96 11.95 1.75
N GLU A 551 44.29 11.53 2.98
CA GLU A 551 44.24 12.38 4.17
C GLU A 551 45.61 12.64 4.78
N GLN A 552 46.63 11.83 4.43
CA GLN A 552 47.95 11.87 5.03
C GLN A 552 49.05 12.00 3.96
N GLU A 553 50.09 12.74 4.27
CA GLU A 553 51.26 12.92 3.40
C GLU A 553 51.97 11.59 3.07
N GLY A 554 51.95 10.63 4.01
CA GLY A 554 52.50 9.31 3.80
C GLY A 554 51.76 8.52 2.70
N GLN A 555 50.42 8.66 2.64
CA GLN A 555 49.60 8.06 1.59
C GLN A 555 49.95 8.67 0.22
N ALA A 556 50.03 9.98 0.13
CA ALA A 556 50.38 10.70 -1.09
C ALA A 556 51.73 10.25 -1.64
N ARG A 557 52.73 10.09 -0.75
CA ARG A 557 54.08 9.64 -1.14
C ARG A 557 54.06 8.18 -1.64
N ALA A 558 53.40 7.30 -0.91
CA ALA A 558 53.29 5.90 -1.31
C ALA A 558 52.60 5.72 -2.66
N LEU A 559 51.51 6.47 -2.91
CA LEU A 559 50.79 6.49 -4.19
C LEU A 559 51.71 6.96 -5.33
N LEU A 560 52.49 8.03 -5.11
CA LEU A 560 53.44 8.54 -6.10
C LEU A 560 54.53 7.50 -6.40
N GLU A 561 55.04 6.80 -5.38
CA GLU A 561 56.04 5.71 -5.56
C GLU A 561 55.46 4.52 -6.35
N MET A 562 54.15 4.24 -6.21
CA MET A 562 53.46 3.23 -7.01
C MET A 562 53.16 3.70 -8.45
N GLY A 563 53.38 4.98 -8.76
CA GLY A 563 53.18 5.57 -10.08
C GLY A 563 51.80 6.21 -10.30
N CYS A 564 51.04 6.47 -9.23
CA CYS A 564 49.84 7.28 -9.30
C CYS A 564 50.22 8.76 -9.23
N CYS A 565 49.81 9.54 -10.26
CA CYS A 565 50.21 10.94 -10.36
C CYS A 565 49.12 11.91 -9.90
N LYS A 566 47.85 11.48 -9.80
CA LYS A 566 46.72 12.33 -9.46
C LYS A 566 46.02 11.80 -8.19
N ALA A 567 45.62 12.71 -7.32
CA ALA A 567 44.92 12.31 -6.10
C ALA A 567 43.92 13.40 -5.64
N GLN A 568 42.96 12.96 -4.86
CA GLN A 568 41.94 13.78 -4.24
C GLN A 568 41.78 13.37 -2.78
N GLY A 569 41.54 14.32 -1.88
CA GLY A 569 41.30 14.05 -0.48
C GLY A 569 41.46 15.26 0.41
N PHE A 570 41.16 15.09 1.71
CA PHE A 570 41.21 16.20 2.66
C PHE A 570 42.60 16.75 2.91
N LEU A 571 43.65 16.03 2.54
CA LEU A 571 45.01 16.51 2.57
C LEU A 571 45.18 17.74 1.64
N PHE A 572 44.50 17.77 0.50
CA PHE A 572 44.63 18.79 -0.54
C PHE A 572 43.54 19.85 -0.47
N GLY A 573 42.38 19.49 0.06
CA GLY A 573 41.25 20.40 0.25
C GLY A 573 39.96 19.68 0.53
N ARG A 574 39.10 20.30 1.30
CA ARG A 574 37.71 19.88 1.47
C ARG A 574 36.85 20.46 0.36
N PRO A 575 35.73 19.82 0.01
CA PRO A 575 34.78 20.44 -0.91
C PRO A 575 34.39 21.84 -0.41
N ALA A 576 34.51 22.85 -1.28
CA ALA A 576 34.23 24.25 -1.01
C ALA A 576 33.64 24.93 -2.25
N PRO A 577 32.99 26.10 -2.14
CA PRO A 577 32.65 26.90 -3.29
C PRO A 577 33.89 27.17 -4.16
N PHE A 578 33.68 27.22 -5.48
CA PHE A 578 34.82 27.54 -6.37
C PHE A 578 35.44 28.88 -5.98
N PRO A 579 36.77 28.99 -5.84
CA PRO A 579 37.42 30.23 -5.44
C PRO A 579 37.12 31.33 -6.46
N ASN A 580 36.74 32.52 -5.96
CA ASN A 580 36.44 33.67 -6.81
C ASN A 580 37.69 34.04 -7.64
N SER A 581 37.49 34.56 -8.84
CA SER A 581 38.48 34.81 -9.87
C SER A 581 39.72 35.64 -9.48
N VAL A 582 39.82 36.18 -8.28
CA VAL A 582 41.01 36.91 -7.76
C VAL A 582 42.06 35.93 -7.20
N GLU A 583 41.67 34.73 -6.74
CA GLU A 583 42.59 33.72 -6.21
C GLU A 583 42.96 32.63 -7.24
N ALA A 584 42.21 32.54 -8.35
CA ALA A 584 42.41 31.54 -9.41
C ALA A 584 43.70 31.78 -10.21
N SER A 585 44.32 32.97 -10.13
CA SER A 585 45.59 33.29 -10.80
C SER A 585 46.84 32.67 -10.14
N SER A 586 46.66 31.97 -9.02
CA SER A 586 47.72 31.28 -8.26
C SER A 586 47.51 29.76 -8.14
N LEU A 587 46.54 29.20 -8.87
CA LEU A 587 46.29 27.76 -8.97
C LEU A 587 47.05 27.09 -10.10
#